data_927c08cf7a14a73787da682e4cd8b094
#
_entry.id   927c08cf7a14a73787da682e4cd8b094
#
_cell.length_a   1.000
_cell.length_b   1.000
_cell.length_c   1.000
_cell.angle_alpha   90.00
_cell.angle_beta   90.00
_cell.angle_gamma   90.00
#
_symmetry.space_group_name_H-M   'P 1'
#
loop_
_entity.id
_entity.type
_entity.pdbx_description
1 polymer ?
#
loop_
_entity_poly.entity_id
_entity_poly.type
_entity_poly.pdbx_seq_one_letter_code
_entity_poly.pdbx_strand_id
1 'polypeptide(L)'
;MNLDMPGLYRSVASRCKSPMRTLRFAFLCLWSSVVAAAWLVPSAAHAQFSHPREQTKLDITVTAEAGVNPDDKGRAAPILVRIYELKSEASFEAADYFSLNNSDKTVMGADLLVRDEFILRPGEVKKIRRMSHPDLTAIGVVAGYRELAQTEWRLVQKVDAAPEAAWYRAVLPANKVKLEIALQGKGIQLIPIK
;
A
#
# COMPACT_ATOMS: atom_id res chain seq x y z
N MET A 1 -64.14 -47.84 43.26
CA MET A 1 -65.61 -47.89 43.26
C MET A 1 -66.04 -47.41 41.87
N ASN A 2 -66.44 -48.37 41.13
CA ASN A 2 -67.56 -48.46 40.15
C ASN A 2 -67.48 -47.45 38.97
N LEU A 3 -67.29 -48.03 37.80
CA LEU A 3 -68.28 -48.53 36.78
C LEU A 3 -68.67 -47.39 35.87
N ASP A 4 -68.84 -47.44 34.58
CA ASP A 4 -68.97 -48.51 33.64
C ASP A 4 -68.90 -47.92 32.22
N MET A 5 -68.55 -48.71 31.24
CA MET A 5 -68.75 -48.54 29.78
C MET A 5 -70.29 -48.46 29.45
N PRO A 6 -70.75 -48.33 28.18
CA PRO A 6 -70.11 -48.29 26.83
C PRO A 6 -70.88 -47.37 25.83
N GLY A 7 -70.40 -47.32 24.60
CA GLY A 7 -71.22 -46.76 23.53
C GLY A 7 -70.57 -46.74 22.16
N LEU A 8 -70.65 -47.80 21.45
CA LEU A 8 -70.44 -47.97 20.02
C LEU A 8 -71.28 -46.95 19.21
N TYR A 9 -70.69 -46.27 18.24
CA TYR A 9 -71.37 -46.05 16.97
C TYR A 9 -70.37 -45.98 15.81
N ARG A 10 -70.59 -46.90 14.91
CA ARG A 10 -69.96 -47.14 13.64
C ARG A 10 -70.65 -46.25 12.59
N SER A 11 -69.91 -45.46 11.84
CA SER A 11 -70.44 -44.97 10.57
C SER A 11 -69.32 -44.85 9.52
N VAL A 12 -69.50 -45.57 8.51
CA VAL A 12 -68.80 -45.69 7.25
C VAL A 12 -69.20 -44.49 6.37
N ALA A 13 -68.25 -43.82 5.78
CA ALA A 13 -68.41 -43.24 4.42
C ALA A 13 -67.07 -42.60 3.96
N SER A 14 -66.55 -43.16 3.06
CA SER A 14 -66.37 -42.91 1.62
C SER A 14 -65.17 -41.98 1.28
N ARG A 15 -64.27 -42.72 0.78
CA ARG A 15 -63.12 -42.36 -0.10
C ARG A 15 -63.49 -41.35 -1.14
N CYS A 16 -62.89 -40.17 -1.10
CA CYS A 16 -62.72 -39.27 -2.25
C CYS A 16 -61.24 -38.92 -2.42
N LYS A 17 -60.56 -39.72 -3.20
CA LYS A 17 -59.19 -39.42 -3.66
C LYS A 17 -59.26 -38.36 -4.74
N SER A 18 -58.94 -37.11 -4.46
CA SER A 18 -58.71 -36.08 -5.46
C SER A 18 -57.27 -36.16 -5.96
N PRO A 19 -57.03 -36.43 -7.23
CA PRO A 19 -55.66 -36.54 -7.79
C PRO A 19 -54.96 -35.18 -7.97
N MET A 20 -55.59 -34.09 -7.57
CA MET A 20 -55.05 -32.73 -7.79
C MET A 20 -54.05 -32.24 -6.74
N ARG A 21 -53.90 -32.96 -5.62
CA ARG A 21 -52.92 -32.55 -4.55
C ARG A 21 -51.49 -32.96 -4.82
N THR A 22 -51.28 -34.05 -5.55
CA THR A 22 -49.95 -34.57 -5.86
C THR A 22 -49.23 -33.76 -6.94
N LEU A 23 -49.95 -33.09 -7.86
CA LEU A 23 -49.36 -32.33 -8.93
C LEU A 23 -48.83 -30.95 -8.44
N ARG A 24 -49.43 -30.40 -7.36
CA ARG A 24 -48.93 -29.12 -6.79
C ARG A 24 -47.67 -29.28 -5.99
N PHE A 25 -47.44 -30.40 -5.35
CA PHE A 25 -46.18 -30.68 -4.61
C PHE A 25 -45.03 -30.94 -5.56
N ALA A 26 -45.26 -31.56 -6.71
CA ALA A 26 -44.19 -31.82 -7.69
C ALA A 26 -43.69 -30.51 -8.34
N PHE A 27 -44.57 -29.52 -8.58
CA PHE A 27 -44.17 -28.21 -9.13
C PHE A 27 -43.42 -27.34 -8.11
N LEU A 28 -43.75 -27.41 -6.82
CA LEU A 28 -43.02 -26.68 -5.78
C LEU A 28 -41.61 -27.23 -5.52
N CYS A 29 -41.40 -28.53 -5.63
CA CYS A 29 -40.09 -29.14 -5.50
C CYS A 29 -39.16 -28.83 -6.68
N LEU A 30 -39.68 -28.70 -7.91
CA LEU A 30 -38.90 -28.37 -9.09
C LEU A 30 -38.44 -26.88 -9.07
N TRP A 31 -39.25 -25.98 -8.52
CA TRP A 31 -38.86 -24.56 -8.41
C TRP A 31 -37.82 -24.32 -7.29
N SER A 32 -37.87 -25.07 -6.21
CA SER A 32 -36.87 -24.95 -5.14
C SER A 32 -35.48 -25.41 -5.53
N SER A 33 -35.38 -26.40 -6.43
CA SER A 33 -34.09 -26.88 -6.92
C SER A 33 -33.39 -25.92 -7.89
N VAL A 34 -34.15 -25.11 -8.65
CA VAL A 34 -33.56 -24.11 -9.56
C VAL A 34 -33.03 -22.90 -8.80
N VAL A 35 -33.67 -22.50 -7.69
CA VAL A 35 -33.21 -21.36 -6.87
C VAL A 35 -31.96 -21.72 -6.07
N ALA A 36 -31.82 -22.97 -5.62
CA ALA A 36 -30.63 -23.41 -4.90
C ALA A 36 -29.35 -23.50 -5.78
N ALA A 37 -29.50 -23.73 -7.08
CA ALA A 37 -28.38 -23.80 -8.02
C ALA A 37 -27.79 -22.42 -8.37
N ALA A 38 -28.56 -21.33 -8.20
CA ALA A 38 -28.11 -19.97 -8.50
C ALA A 38 -27.09 -19.41 -7.49
N TRP A 39 -26.88 -20.04 -6.34
CA TRP A 39 -25.96 -19.60 -5.29
C TRP A 39 -24.56 -20.22 -5.40
N LEU A 40 -24.34 -21.10 -6.36
CA LEU A 40 -23.04 -21.74 -6.63
C LEU A 40 -22.30 -21.07 -7.79
N VAL A 41 -22.47 -19.74 -7.97
CA VAL A 41 -21.57 -19.00 -8.85
C VAL A 41 -20.23 -18.92 -8.12
N PRO A 42 -19.18 -19.63 -8.58
CA PRO A 42 -17.85 -19.42 -8.00
C PRO A 42 -17.54 -17.96 -8.24
N SER A 43 -17.33 -17.22 -7.15
CA SER A 43 -16.70 -15.91 -7.24
C SER A 43 -15.35 -16.16 -7.92
N ALA A 44 -15.28 -15.93 -9.21
CA ALA A 44 -14.02 -15.91 -9.92
C ALA A 44 -13.18 -14.84 -9.24
N ALA A 45 -12.35 -15.24 -8.29
CA ALA A 45 -11.32 -14.41 -7.74
C ALA A 45 -10.49 -13.97 -8.96
N HIS A 46 -10.69 -12.72 -9.40
CA HIS A 46 -9.83 -12.13 -10.40
C HIS A 46 -8.46 -12.01 -9.75
N ALA A 47 -7.65 -13.05 -9.93
CA ALA A 47 -6.23 -12.96 -9.67
C ALA A 47 -5.73 -11.83 -10.59
N GLN A 48 -5.56 -10.66 -10.03
CA GLN A 48 -4.91 -9.56 -10.70
C GLN A 48 -3.44 -9.99 -10.86
N PHE A 49 -3.13 -10.54 -12.01
CA PHE A 49 -1.75 -10.74 -12.41
C PHE A 49 -1.14 -9.35 -12.57
N SER A 50 -0.56 -8.83 -11.50
CA SER A 50 0.28 -7.64 -11.61
C SER A 50 1.50 -8.04 -12.44
N HIS A 51 1.58 -7.50 -13.65
CA HIS A 51 2.77 -7.67 -14.47
C HIS A 51 3.97 -7.07 -13.74
N PRO A 52 5.14 -7.71 -13.75
CA PRO A 52 6.33 -7.15 -13.14
C PRO A 52 6.63 -5.80 -13.77
N ARG A 53 6.89 -4.78 -12.95
CA ARG A 53 7.30 -3.46 -13.43
C ARG A 53 8.79 -3.43 -13.70
N GLU A 54 9.21 -2.57 -14.62
CA GLU A 54 10.62 -2.31 -14.85
C GLU A 54 11.23 -1.58 -13.64
N GLN A 55 12.53 -1.73 -13.46
CA GLN A 55 13.25 -0.95 -12.47
C GLN A 55 13.67 0.39 -13.07
N THR A 56 13.55 1.46 -12.29
CA THR A 56 13.99 2.80 -12.67
C THR A 56 15.44 3.02 -12.22
N LYS A 57 16.28 3.56 -13.08
CA LYS A 57 17.64 3.94 -12.71
C LYS A 57 17.61 5.22 -11.88
N LEU A 58 18.01 5.11 -10.62
CA LEU A 58 18.14 6.25 -9.72
C LEU A 58 19.54 6.86 -9.81
N ASP A 59 19.59 8.19 -9.86
CA ASP A 59 20.81 9.01 -9.79
C ASP A 59 20.52 10.18 -8.84
N ILE A 60 20.77 9.95 -7.54
CA ILE A 60 20.46 10.91 -6.47
C ILE A 60 21.78 11.53 -6.00
N THR A 61 21.86 12.85 -6.05
CA THR A 61 22.98 13.61 -5.49
C THR A 61 22.49 14.39 -4.30
N VAL A 62 23.10 14.20 -3.14
CA VAL A 62 22.81 14.95 -1.91
C VAL A 62 24.04 15.78 -1.56
N THR A 63 23.86 17.09 -1.47
CA THR A 63 24.91 18.05 -1.12
C THR A 63 24.59 18.69 0.21
N ALA A 64 25.48 18.58 1.18
CA ALA A 64 25.42 19.36 2.41
C ALA A 64 26.15 20.68 2.18
N GLU A 65 25.43 21.79 2.31
CA GLU A 65 26.07 23.11 2.21
C GLU A 65 27.07 23.37 3.36
N ALA A 66 28.00 24.30 3.15
CA ALA A 66 29.00 24.63 4.15
C ALA A 66 28.42 25.13 5.49
N GLY A 67 27.22 25.71 5.47
CA GLY A 67 26.48 26.20 6.62
C GLY A 67 25.37 25.26 7.13
N VAL A 68 25.40 23.97 6.76
CA VAL A 68 24.35 23.00 7.12
C VAL A 68 24.29 22.77 8.64
N ASN A 69 23.07 22.59 9.17
CA ASN A 69 22.78 22.18 10.54
C ASN A 69 23.54 23.02 11.60
N PRO A 70 23.41 24.36 11.59
CA PRO A 70 24.17 25.22 12.48
C PRO A 70 23.83 24.98 13.96
N ASP A 71 24.82 25.18 14.85
CA ASP A 71 24.58 25.25 16.28
C ASP A 71 24.16 26.68 16.72
N ASP A 72 23.91 26.87 18.02
CA ASP A 72 23.49 28.16 18.60
C ASP A 72 24.50 29.31 18.37
N LYS A 73 25.74 28.96 18.00
CA LYS A 73 26.81 29.89 17.67
C LYS A 73 27.00 30.06 16.16
N GLY A 74 26.10 29.48 15.34
CA GLY A 74 26.16 29.53 13.88
C GLY A 74 27.22 28.62 13.27
N ARG A 75 27.83 27.71 14.03
CA ARG A 75 28.84 26.78 13.51
C ARG A 75 28.15 25.58 12.86
N ALA A 76 28.52 25.30 11.62
CA ALA A 76 28.01 24.15 10.88
C ALA A 76 28.37 22.82 11.57
N ALA A 77 27.47 21.85 11.50
CA ALA A 77 27.66 20.53 12.08
C ALA A 77 27.26 19.41 11.10
N PRO A 78 27.82 18.20 11.30
CA PRO A 78 27.37 17.03 10.52
C PRO A 78 25.88 16.79 10.67
N ILE A 79 25.27 16.25 9.62
CA ILE A 79 23.84 16.00 9.57
C ILE A 79 23.56 14.55 9.14
N LEU A 80 22.66 13.88 9.88
CA LEU A 80 22.17 12.56 9.53
C LEU A 80 21.14 12.70 8.41
N VAL A 81 21.29 11.90 7.36
CA VAL A 81 20.36 11.88 6.22
C VAL A 81 19.85 10.48 6.01
N ARG A 82 18.54 10.36 5.79
CA ARG A 82 17.90 9.12 5.37
C ARG A 82 17.16 9.33 4.07
N ILE A 83 17.32 8.40 3.15
CA ILE A 83 16.59 8.37 1.88
C ILE A 83 15.77 7.10 1.87
N TYR A 84 14.50 7.26 1.53
CA TYR A 84 13.51 6.19 1.50
C TYR A 84 12.97 6.02 0.08
N GLU A 85 12.98 4.79 -0.42
CA GLU A 85 12.14 4.41 -1.56
C GLU A 85 10.79 3.97 -1.02
N LEU A 86 9.72 4.60 -1.49
CA LEU A 86 8.36 4.43 -0.98
C LEU A 86 7.45 3.85 -2.05
N LYS A 87 6.60 2.91 -1.62
CA LYS A 87 5.47 2.40 -2.40
C LYS A 87 4.27 3.35 -2.33
N SER A 88 4.12 4.07 -1.21
CA SER A 88 3.14 5.13 -1.00
C SER A 88 3.75 6.17 -0.08
N GLU A 89 3.47 7.45 -0.34
CA GLU A 89 3.95 8.56 0.49
C GLU A 89 3.09 8.76 1.76
N ALA A 90 1.87 8.20 1.80
CA ALA A 90 0.87 8.55 2.80
C ALA A 90 1.34 8.33 4.25
N SER A 91 1.91 7.15 4.56
CA SER A 91 2.42 6.85 5.89
C SER A 91 3.66 7.67 6.25
N PHE A 92 4.51 7.99 5.26
CA PHE A 92 5.67 8.84 5.45
C PHE A 92 5.28 10.31 5.71
N GLU A 93 4.30 10.85 5.00
CA GLU A 93 3.81 12.22 5.20
C GLU A 93 3.05 12.39 6.52
N ALA A 94 2.32 11.37 6.96
CA ALA A 94 1.58 11.40 8.22
C ALA A 94 2.49 11.29 9.46
N ALA A 95 3.70 10.76 9.32
CA ALA A 95 4.61 10.52 10.44
C ALA A 95 5.35 11.79 10.89
N ASP A 96 5.60 11.90 12.18
CA ASP A 96 6.49 12.89 12.75
C ASP A 96 7.96 12.46 12.67
N TYR A 97 8.88 13.40 12.91
CA TYR A 97 10.32 13.15 12.85
C TYR A 97 10.78 12.02 13.78
N PHE A 98 10.31 12.02 15.02
CA PHE A 98 10.79 11.06 16.02
C PHE A 98 10.30 9.65 15.74
N SER A 99 9.06 9.52 15.23
CA SER A 99 8.51 8.26 14.76
C SER A 99 9.32 7.69 13.59
N LEU A 100 9.67 8.53 12.60
CA LEU A 100 10.54 8.12 11.49
C LEU A 100 11.97 7.83 11.96
N ASN A 101 12.48 8.59 12.95
CA ASN A 101 13.83 8.39 13.43
C ASN A 101 14.01 7.08 14.22
N ASN A 102 13.02 6.71 15.04
CA ASN A 102 13.12 5.59 15.97
C ASN A 102 12.49 4.30 15.47
N SER A 103 11.44 4.39 14.63
CA SER A 103 10.58 3.25 14.31
C SER A 103 10.07 3.29 12.85
N ASP A 104 10.86 3.79 11.93
CA ASP A 104 10.50 3.99 10.52
C ASP A 104 9.87 2.75 9.88
N LYS A 105 10.46 1.57 10.10
CA LYS A 105 9.93 0.30 9.58
C LYS A 105 8.53 -0.03 10.10
N THR A 106 8.27 0.28 11.36
CA THR A 106 6.96 0.02 11.97
C THR A 106 5.93 1.03 11.50
N VAL A 107 6.32 2.30 11.40
CA VAL A 107 5.44 3.41 11.00
C VAL A 107 5.03 3.30 9.53
N MET A 108 6.00 3.03 8.66
CA MET A 108 5.75 2.93 7.22
C MET A 108 5.32 1.53 6.77
N GLY A 109 5.64 0.48 7.54
CA GLY A 109 5.23 -0.89 7.23
C GLY A 109 5.55 -1.31 5.79
N ALA A 110 4.51 -1.68 5.04
CA ALA A 110 4.62 -2.13 3.65
C ALA A 110 4.90 -1.00 2.63
N ASP A 111 4.77 0.27 3.05
CA ASP A 111 5.08 1.42 2.18
C ASP A 111 6.58 1.66 2.07
N LEU A 112 7.38 1.15 3.01
CA LEU A 112 8.83 1.24 2.97
C LEU A 112 9.43 0.13 2.11
N LEU A 113 10.05 0.49 1.00
CA LEU A 113 10.71 -0.45 0.09
C LEU A 113 12.20 -0.57 0.40
N VAL A 114 12.91 0.56 0.43
CA VAL A 114 14.35 0.63 0.66
C VAL A 114 14.67 1.82 1.55
N ARG A 115 15.66 1.68 2.42
CA ARG A 115 16.20 2.75 3.27
C ARG A 115 17.70 2.84 3.14
N ASP A 116 18.20 4.03 2.86
CA ASP A 116 19.62 4.38 3.00
C ASP A 116 19.77 5.36 4.17
N GLU A 117 20.86 5.22 4.91
CA GLU A 117 21.21 6.10 6.01
C GLU A 117 22.70 6.43 5.95
N PHE A 118 23.04 7.71 6.09
CA PHE A 118 24.42 8.18 6.13
C PHE A 118 24.52 9.54 6.82
N ILE A 119 25.72 9.90 7.22
CA ILE A 119 26.04 11.20 7.79
C ILE A 119 26.86 12.00 6.79
N LEU A 120 26.48 13.26 6.55
CA LEU A 120 27.24 14.20 5.75
C LEU A 120 27.88 15.27 6.62
N ARG A 121 29.12 15.61 6.31
CA ARG A 121 29.81 16.76 6.88
C ARG A 121 29.44 18.03 6.07
N PRO A 122 29.56 19.22 6.66
CA PRO A 122 29.43 20.46 5.94
C PRO A 122 30.32 20.48 4.68
N GLY A 123 29.77 20.82 3.54
CA GLY A 123 30.42 20.82 2.22
C GLY A 123 30.55 19.46 1.55
N GLU A 124 30.09 18.36 2.15
CA GLU A 124 30.21 17.02 1.59
C GLU A 124 29.10 16.71 0.59
N VAL A 125 29.43 15.92 -0.44
CA VAL A 125 28.49 15.46 -1.46
C VAL A 125 28.44 13.93 -1.49
N LYS A 126 27.21 13.38 -1.45
CA LYS A 126 26.96 11.94 -1.61
C LYS A 126 26.19 11.68 -2.89
N LYS A 127 26.67 10.73 -3.70
CA LYS A 127 25.98 10.24 -4.89
C LYS A 127 25.51 8.81 -4.69
N ILE A 128 24.25 8.56 -5.02
CA ILE A 128 23.62 7.23 -4.97
C ILE A 128 23.15 6.89 -6.37
N ARG A 129 23.70 5.80 -6.93
CA ARG A 129 23.36 5.31 -8.26
C ARG A 129 23.05 3.83 -8.19
N ARG A 130 21.80 3.47 -8.43
CA ARG A 130 21.34 2.08 -8.44
C ARG A 130 20.04 1.92 -9.23
N MET A 131 19.60 0.69 -9.41
CA MET A 131 18.24 0.40 -9.85
C MET A 131 17.30 0.52 -8.64
N SER A 132 16.11 1.10 -8.86
CA SER A 132 15.08 1.23 -7.82
C SER A 132 14.37 -0.10 -7.54
N HIS A 133 13.60 -0.12 -6.46
CA HIS A 133 12.57 -1.14 -6.31
C HIS A 133 11.52 -0.99 -7.43
N PRO A 134 10.96 -2.08 -8.00
CA PRO A 134 9.95 -2.00 -9.07
C PRO A 134 8.67 -1.23 -8.68
N ASP A 135 8.29 -1.29 -7.40
CA ASP A 135 7.09 -0.64 -6.86
C ASP A 135 7.33 0.80 -6.40
N LEU A 136 8.47 1.40 -6.75
CA LEU A 136 8.79 2.79 -6.39
C LEU A 136 7.75 3.76 -6.98
N THR A 137 7.16 4.61 -6.14
CA THR A 137 6.28 5.71 -6.54
C THR A 137 6.69 7.06 -5.95
N ALA A 138 7.47 7.05 -4.86
CA ALA A 138 7.97 8.28 -4.27
C ALA A 138 9.32 8.07 -3.58
N ILE A 139 10.11 9.14 -3.51
CA ILE A 139 11.36 9.19 -2.74
C ILE A 139 11.14 10.16 -1.59
N GLY A 140 11.28 9.64 -0.37
CA GLY A 140 11.27 10.43 0.85
C GLY A 140 12.70 10.73 1.30
N VAL A 141 12.91 11.93 1.81
CA VAL A 141 14.19 12.35 2.40
C VAL A 141 13.94 12.95 3.77
N VAL A 142 14.70 12.51 4.75
CA VAL A 142 14.69 13.05 6.13
C VAL A 142 16.09 13.48 6.50
N ALA A 143 16.22 14.67 7.06
CA ALA A 143 17.48 15.17 7.57
C ALA A 143 17.36 15.56 9.05
N GLY A 144 18.32 15.13 9.85
CA GLY A 144 18.36 15.34 11.30
C GLY A 144 18.92 16.68 11.70
N TYR A 145 18.13 17.73 11.47
CA TYR A 145 18.45 19.08 11.93
C TYR A 145 18.33 19.20 13.45
N ARG A 146 19.12 20.07 14.04
CA ARG A 146 19.03 20.40 15.47
C ARG A 146 17.75 21.17 15.78
N GLU A 147 17.41 22.16 14.95
CA GLU A 147 16.25 23.03 15.07
C GLU A 147 15.07 22.52 14.23
N LEU A 148 14.55 21.34 14.55
CA LEU A 148 13.47 20.71 13.78
C LEU A 148 12.23 21.60 13.63
N ALA A 149 11.91 22.38 14.67
CA ALA A 149 10.72 23.25 14.64
C ALA A 149 10.79 24.41 13.64
N GLN A 150 11.99 24.79 13.21
CA GLN A 150 12.24 25.92 12.33
C GLN A 150 12.82 25.52 10.98
N THR A 151 12.90 24.22 10.71
CA THR A 151 13.54 23.70 9.50
C THR A 151 12.61 22.77 8.72
N GLU A 152 12.76 22.80 7.42
CA GLU A 152 12.14 21.79 6.54
C GLU A 152 12.99 20.51 6.56
N TRP A 153 12.76 19.69 7.57
CA TRP A 153 13.53 18.47 7.82
C TRP A 153 13.11 17.29 6.94
N ARG A 154 11.99 17.41 6.19
CA ARG A 154 11.41 16.36 5.34
C ARG A 154 11.16 16.87 3.93
N LEU A 155 11.43 16.02 2.94
CA LEU A 155 11.10 16.24 1.53
C LEU A 155 10.48 14.97 0.96
N VAL A 156 9.44 15.12 0.16
CA VAL A 156 8.85 14.03 -0.64
C VAL A 156 8.90 14.42 -2.10
N GLN A 157 9.42 13.53 -2.93
CA GLN A 157 9.42 13.67 -4.39
C GLN A 157 8.69 12.50 -5.01
N LYS A 158 7.55 12.76 -5.65
CA LYS A 158 6.84 11.76 -6.44
C LYS A 158 7.65 11.38 -7.66
N VAL A 159 7.61 10.10 -7.96
CA VAL A 159 8.27 9.51 -9.12
C VAL A 159 7.20 8.81 -9.94
N ASP A 160 7.23 9.03 -11.24
CA ASP A 160 6.32 8.30 -12.12
C ASP A 160 6.55 6.80 -12.00
N ALA A 161 5.46 6.06 -11.83
CA ALA A 161 5.53 4.62 -11.73
C ALA A 161 6.22 4.04 -12.96
N ALA A 162 7.14 3.11 -12.72
CA ALA A 162 7.80 2.43 -13.83
C ALA A 162 6.77 1.70 -14.70
N PRO A 163 6.91 1.72 -16.03
CA PRO A 163 6.02 1.01 -16.91
C PRO A 163 6.12 -0.51 -16.68
N GLU A 164 5.08 -1.22 -17.09
CA GLU A 164 5.09 -2.68 -17.04
C GLU A 164 6.20 -3.24 -17.94
N ALA A 165 6.85 -4.30 -17.47
CA ALA A 165 7.89 -4.98 -18.22
C ALA A 165 7.28 -5.68 -19.43
N ALA A 166 7.71 -5.28 -20.63
CA ALA A 166 7.27 -5.87 -21.89
C ALA A 166 8.49 -6.17 -22.78
N TRP A 167 8.41 -7.23 -23.55
CA TRP A 167 9.54 -7.70 -24.37
C TRP A 167 10.11 -6.64 -25.32
N TYR A 168 9.27 -5.74 -25.86
CA TYR A 168 9.68 -4.65 -26.75
C TYR A 168 10.41 -3.53 -26.01
N ARG A 169 10.32 -3.45 -24.70
CA ARG A 169 10.98 -2.41 -23.91
C ARG A 169 12.49 -2.62 -23.76
N ALA A 170 12.97 -3.82 -24.01
CA ALA A 170 14.42 -4.10 -24.01
C ALA A 170 15.23 -3.24 -24.98
N VAL A 171 14.59 -2.67 -26.03
CA VAL A 171 15.21 -1.78 -27.00
C VAL A 171 14.98 -0.29 -26.70
N LEU A 172 14.19 0.03 -25.67
CA LEU A 172 13.94 1.41 -25.24
C LEU A 172 14.90 1.80 -24.12
N PRO A 173 15.24 3.09 -23.99
CA PRO A 173 16.08 3.54 -22.88
C PRO A 173 15.37 3.27 -21.54
N ALA A 174 16.11 2.78 -20.55
CA ALA A 174 15.61 2.55 -19.22
C ALA A 174 15.13 3.86 -18.59
N ASN A 175 14.03 3.79 -17.83
CA ASN A 175 13.57 4.93 -17.05
C ASN A 175 14.68 5.41 -16.11
N LYS A 176 14.87 6.73 -16.05
CA LYS A 176 15.87 7.35 -15.20
C LYS A 176 15.24 8.48 -14.40
N VAL A 177 15.48 8.46 -13.11
CA VAL A 177 15.14 9.54 -12.18
C VAL A 177 16.44 10.15 -11.68
N LYS A 178 16.62 11.44 -11.93
CA LYS A 178 17.75 12.22 -11.44
C LYS A 178 17.24 13.23 -10.44
N LEU A 179 17.78 13.22 -9.22
CA LEU A 179 17.42 14.15 -8.15
C LEU A 179 18.68 14.81 -7.61
N GLU A 180 18.64 16.14 -7.48
CA GLU A 180 19.67 16.92 -6.81
C GLU A 180 19.07 17.58 -5.57
N ILE A 181 19.57 17.22 -4.40
CA ILE A 181 19.06 17.60 -3.09
C ILE A 181 20.13 18.43 -2.40
N ALA A 182 19.78 19.66 -1.99
CA ALA A 182 20.63 20.50 -1.16
C ALA A 182 20.13 20.51 0.28
N LEU A 183 21.04 20.25 1.21
CA LEU A 183 20.82 20.41 2.64
C LEU A 183 21.38 21.76 3.07
N GLN A 184 20.49 22.70 3.32
CA GLN A 184 20.82 24.06 3.72
C GLN A 184 20.68 24.25 5.23
N GLY A 185 21.08 25.39 5.74
CA GLY A 185 20.94 25.69 7.18
C GLY A 185 19.50 25.72 7.68
N LYS A 186 18.53 25.97 6.78
CA LYS A 186 17.08 26.08 7.10
C LYS A 186 16.22 24.94 6.56
N GLY A 187 16.81 23.92 5.96
CA GLY A 187 16.02 22.78 5.49
C GLY A 187 16.56 22.10 4.24
N ILE A 188 15.78 21.14 3.76
CA ILE A 188 16.05 20.35 2.56
C ILE A 188 15.42 21.07 1.36
N GLN A 189 16.16 21.21 0.29
CA GLN A 189 15.64 21.77 -0.97
C GLN A 189 15.93 20.83 -2.14
N LEU A 190 14.96 20.70 -3.03
CA LEU A 190 15.14 20.03 -4.32
C LEU A 190 15.66 21.06 -5.33
N ILE A 191 16.79 20.78 -5.95
CA ILE A 191 17.35 21.60 -7.01
C ILE A 191 16.74 21.13 -8.35
N PRO A 192 16.01 22.00 -9.08
CA PRO A 192 15.46 21.63 -10.37
C PRO A 192 16.59 21.36 -11.36
N ILE A 193 16.56 20.20 -11.98
CA ILE A 193 17.51 19.83 -13.02
C ILE A 193 17.04 20.47 -14.32
N LYS A 194 17.87 21.33 -14.89
CA LYS A 194 17.65 21.93 -16.23
C LYS A 194 17.95 20.94 -17.34
#